data_74684cd99843d700ad989f7b0333bb21
#
_entry.id   74684cd99843d700ad989f7b0333bb21
#
_cell.length_a   1.000
_cell.length_b   1.000
_cell.length_c   1.000
_cell.angle_alpha   90.00
_cell.angle_beta   90.00
_cell.angle_gamma   90.00
#
_symmetry.space_group_name_H-M   'P 1'
#
loop_
_entity.id
_entity.type
_entity.pdbx_description
1 polymer ?
#
loop_
_entity_poly.entity_id
_entity_poly.type
_entity_poly.pdbx_seq_one_letter_code
_entity_poly.pdbx_strand_id
1 'polypeptide(L)'
;YTFVVQAADASGNISGDNAYEVTFRVILRESVSNVLNYPNPFSSQTQFIFTLTGSEVPDDISISILTVSGKVVKEISREELGPLRIGLNRTDYKWNGTDDYGEKLANGVYLYKVNLPADMERYENQYADRFFTKGFGKLVIMR
;
A
#
# COMPACT_ATOMS: atom_id res chain seq x y z
N TYR A 1 18.49 8.83 2.90
CA TYR A 1 19.88 8.32 2.88
C TYR A 1 20.64 8.88 1.69
N THR A 2 21.84 9.29 1.94
CA THR A 2 22.75 9.75 0.90
C THR A 2 23.89 8.75 0.77
N PHE A 3 24.06 8.21 -0.43
CA PHE A 3 25.20 7.33 -0.74
C PHE A 3 26.22 8.12 -1.54
N VAL A 4 27.45 8.09 -1.09
CA VAL A 4 28.59 8.66 -1.82
C VAL A 4 29.34 7.50 -2.45
N VAL A 5 29.38 7.47 -3.78
CA VAL A 5 30.11 6.46 -4.55
C VAL A 5 31.31 7.13 -5.20
N GLN A 6 32.48 6.65 -4.87
CA GLN A 6 33.71 7.06 -5.51
C GLN A 6 34.02 6.10 -6.64
N ALA A 7 33.93 6.56 -7.87
CA ALA A 7 34.22 5.75 -9.05
C ALA A 7 35.67 5.98 -9.51
N ALA A 8 36.40 4.89 -9.65
CA ALA A 8 37.71 4.91 -10.30
C ALA A 8 37.54 4.85 -11.82
N ASP A 9 38.40 5.57 -12.53
CA ASP A 9 38.50 5.48 -13.98
C ASP A 9 38.83 4.03 -14.40
N ALA A 10 38.26 3.57 -15.51
CA ALA A 10 38.48 2.25 -16.09
C ALA A 10 39.97 1.95 -16.44
N SER A 11 40.79 2.95 -16.58
CA SER A 11 42.24 2.82 -16.78
C SER A 11 43.01 2.69 -15.45
N GLY A 12 42.34 2.70 -14.31
CA GLY A 12 42.97 2.69 -13.01
C GLY A 12 43.67 3.99 -12.66
N ASN A 13 43.45 5.02 -13.42
CA ASN A 13 44.04 6.33 -13.23
C ASN A 13 43.21 7.13 -12.22
N ILE A 14 43.37 6.80 -10.96
CA ILE A 14 42.85 7.65 -9.90
C ILE A 14 43.85 8.77 -9.71
N SER A 15 43.67 9.85 -10.43
CA SER A 15 44.29 11.07 -9.95
C SER A 15 43.46 11.56 -8.76
N GLY A 16 44.07 11.80 -7.62
CA GLY A 16 43.38 12.29 -6.44
C GLY A 16 42.55 13.58 -6.66
N ASP A 17 42.79 14.24 -7.76
CA ASP A 17 42.07 15.45 -8.18
C ASP A 17 40.84 15.20 -9.03
N ASN A 18 40.61 13.96 -9.47
CA ASN A 18 39.51 13.58 -10.36
C ASN A 18 38.60 12.49 -9.76
N ALA A 19 38.40 12.53 -8.46
CA ALA A 19 37.41 11.67 -7.82
C ALA A 19 36.03 12.15 -8.20
N TYR A 20 35.31 11.29 -8.92
CA TYR A 20 33.89 11.52 -9.21
C TYR A 20 33.09 11.12 -7.99
N GLU A 21 32.52 12.09 -7.32
CA GLU A 21 31.61 11.87 -6.22
C GLU A 21 30.19 11.88 -6.78
N VAL A 22 29.54 10.69 -6.79
CA VAL A 22 28.14 10.58 -7.18
C VAL A 22 27.32 10.43 -5.91
N THR A 23 26.50 11.42 -5.64
CA THR A 23 25.60 11.40 -4.50
C THR A 23 24.24 10.90 -4.94
N PHE A 24 23.83 9.74 -4.44
CA PHE A 24 22.48 9.21 -4.61
C PHE A 24 21.64 9.62 -3.41
N ARG A 25 20.58 10.35 -3.68
CA ARG A 25 19.58 10.66 -2.68
C ARG A 25 18.48 9.63 -2.78
N VAL A 26 18.47 8.65 -1.85
CA VAL A 26 17.37 7.72 -1.73
C VAL A 26 16.27 8.41 -0.92
N ILE A 27 15.20 8.79 -1.61
CA ILE A 27 13.98 9.24 -0.96
C ILE A 27 13.16 7.99 -0.67
N LEU A 28 13.09 7.58 0.60
CA LEU A 28 12.15 6.57 1.05
C LEU A 28 10.76 7.20 1.02
N ARG A 29 10.05 6.95 -0.08
CA ARG A 29 8.66 7.37 -0.21
C ARG A 29 7.78 6.37 0.51
N GLU A 30 6.90 6.88 1.33
CA GLU A 30 5.84 6.07 1.92
C GLU A 30 4.88 5.67 0.80
N SER A 31 4.71 4.38 0.62
CA SER A 31 3.85 3.81 -0.41
C SER A 31 3.26 2.48 0.04
N VAL A 32 2.15 2.13 -0.57
CA VAL A 32 1.51 0.83 -0.40
C VAL A 32 1.59 0.07 -1.71
N SER A 33 1.99 -1.18 -1.64
CA SER A 33 2.05 -2.06 -2.81
C SER A 33 1.56 -3.46 -2.46
N ASN A 34 1.37 -4.29 -3.49
CA ASN A 34 0.96 -5.69 -3.35
C ASN A 34 -0.28 -5.87 -2.49
N VAL A 35 -1.28 -5.00 -2.65
CA VAL A 35 -2.50 -5.07 -1.87
C VAL A 35 -3.39 -6.18 -2.39
N LEU A 36 -3.77 -7.08 -1.50
CA LEU A 36 -4.72 -8.16 -1.79
C LEU A 36 -5.53 -8.48 -0.54
N ASN A 37 -6.62 -9.20 -0.72
CA ASN A 37 -7.37 -9.78 0.39
C ASN A 37 -7.39 -11.30 0.27
N TYR A 38 -7.39 -11.98 1.40
CA TYR A 38 -7.41 -13.44 1.44
C TYR A 38 -8.28 -13.94 2.59
N PRO A 39 -9.12 -14.93 2.36
CA PRO A 39 -9.48 -15.53 1.07
C PRO A 39 -10.27 -14.58 0.15
N ASN A 40 -10.20 -14.83 -1.15
CA ASN A 40 -10.94 -14.09 -2.17
C ASN A 40 -11.25 -15.02 -3.35
N PRO A 41 -12.51 -15.37 -3.67
CA PRO A 41 -13.72 -14.99 -2.93
C PRO A 41 -13.78 -15.47 -1.49
N PHE A 42 -14.59 -14.84 -0.66
CA PHE A 42 -14.78 -15.26 0.71
C PHE A 42 -16.26 -15.43 1.05
N SER A 43 -16.54 -16.32 2.00
CA SER A 43 -17.89 -16.59 2.46
C SER A 43 -18.17 -16.07 3.88
N SER A 44 -17.21 -16.16 4.75
CA SER A 44 -17.34 -15.74 6.15
C SER A 44 -16.56 -14.48 6.49
N GLN A 45 -15.30 -14.44 6.12
CA GLN A 45 -14.42 -13.31 6.43
C GLN A 45 -13.19 -13.31 5.53
N THR A 46 -12.57 -12.15 5.41
CA THR A 46 -11.32 -11.95 4.68
C THR A 46 -10.39 -11.01 5.45
N GLN A 47 -9.09 -11.14 5.22
CA GLN A 47 -8.06 -10.25 5.75
C GLN A 47 -7.38 -9.52 4.61
N PHE A 48 -6.81 -8.36 4.90
CA PHE A 48 -6.06 -7.60 3.92
C PHE A 48 -4.57 -7.80 4.12
N ILE A 49 -3.86 -7.92 3.01
CA ILE A 49 -2.43 -8.11 2.96
C ILE A 49 -1.86 -7.03 2.07
N PHE A 50 -0.84 -6.32 2.53
CA PHE A 50 -0.20 -5.27 1.76
C PHE A 50 1.22 -5.01 2.27
N THR A 51 2.03 -4.39 1.43
CA THR A 51 3.39 -4.00 1.77
C THR A 51 3.47 -2.50 1.94
N LEU A 52 3.97 -2.07 3.10
CA LEU A 52 4.28 -0.66 3.37
C LEU A 52 5.74 -0.41 3.12
N THR A 53 6.03 0.63 2.36
CA THR A 53 7.38 1.13 2.09
C THR A 53 7.49 2.55 2.63
N GLY A 54 8.60 2.88 3.25
CA GLY A 54 8.82 4.19 3.82
C GLY A 54 9.65 4.12 5.10
N SER A 55 9.81 5.24 5.78
CA SER A 55 10.54 5.32 7.04
C SER A 55 9.66 5.00 8.26
N GLU A 56 8.38 5.31 8.18
CA GLU A 56 7.44 5.17 9.28
C GLU A 56 6.09 4.66 8.77
N VAL A 57 5.35 3.99 9.64
CA VAL A 57 3.97 3.60 9.35
C VAL A 57 3.07 4.84 9.42
N PRO A 58 2.29 5.13 8.38
CA PRO A 58 1.36 6.26 8.41
C PRO A 58 0.31 6.13 9.50
N ASP A 59 0.07 7.21 10.25
CA ASP A 59 -0.93 7.22 11.32
C ASP A 59 -2.37 7.20 10.77
N ASP A 60 -2.57 7.76 9.58
CA ASP A 60 -3.89 7.94 8.97
C ASP A 60 -4.23 6.90 7.91
N ILE A 61 -3.54 5.76 7.89
CA ILE A 61 -3.85 4.70 6.95
C ILE A 61 -5.22 4.08 7.26
N SER A 62 -6.04 3.90 6.24
CA SER A 62 -7.35 3.24 6.34
C SER A 62 -7.63 2.40 5.09
N ILE A 63 -8.64 1.55 5.16
CA ILE A 63 -9.12 0.79 4.00
C ILE A 63 -10.59 1.13 3.80
N SER A 64 -10.92 1.62 2.61
CA SER A 64 -12.31 1.84 2.19
C SER A 64 -12.76 0.70 1.31
N ILE A 65 -13.95 0.18 1.56
CA ILE A 65 -14.62 -0.82 0.74
C ILE A 65 -15.80 -0.13 0.05
N LEU A 66 -15.89 -0.30 -1.26
CA LEU A 66 -16.82 0.41 -2.10
C LEU A 66 -17.61 -0.55 -2.98
N THR A 67 -18.80 -0.12 -3.38
CA THR A 67 -19.52 -0.75 -4.49
C THR A 67 -18.78 -0.45 -5.80
N VAL A 68 -19.09 -1.20 -6.85
CA VAL A 68 -18.53 -0.95 -8.20
C VAL A 68 -18.92 0.43 -8.76
N SER A 69 -19.97 1.04 -8.22
CA SER A 69 -20.38 2.41 -8.56
C SER A 69 -19.61 3.50 -7.79
N GLY A 70 -18.75 3.10 -6.84
CA GLY A 70 -17.92 4.02 -6.08
C GLY A 70 -18.49 4.48 -4.74
N LYS A 71 -19.61 3.90 -4.29
CA LYS A 71 -20.18 4.20 -2.96
C LYS A 71 -19.41 3.48 -1.87
N VAL A 72 -18.87 4.20 -0.90
CA VAL A 72 -18.22 3.62 0.28
C VAL A 72 -19.27 2.94 1.15
N VAL A 73 -19.07 1.66 1.44
CA VAL A 73 -19.96 0.85 2.28
C VAL A 73 -19.34 0.50 3.62
N LYS A 74 -18.01 0.45 3.68
CA LYS A 74 -17.27 0.19 4.93
C LYS A 74 -15.96 0.95 4.90
N GLU A 75 -15.63 1.53 6.04
CA GLU A 75 -14.30 2.11 6.27
C GLU A 75 -13.67 1.44 7.49
N ILE A 76 -12.46 0.93 7.30
CA ILE A 76 -11.67 0.27 8.32
C ILE A 76 -10.58 1.25 8.74
N SER A 77 -10.67 1.72 9.98
CA SER A 77 -9.73 2.73 10.49
C SER A 77 -8.37 2.12 10.81
N ARG A 78 -7.38 3.00 10.99
CA ARG A 78 -6.03 2.60 11.43
C ARG A 78 -6.04 1.75 12.69
N GLU A 79 -6.91 2.11 13.64
CA GLU A 79 -7.03 1.41 14.92
C GLU A 79 -7.60 0.00 14.76
N GLU A 80 -8.57 -0.16 13.86
CA GLU A 80 -9.18 -1.46 13.56
C GLU A 80 -8.22 -2.38 12.82
N LEU A 81 -7.33 -1.85 11.98
CA LEU A 81 -6.38 -2.64 11.21
C LEU A 81 -5.40 -3.43 12.11
N GLY A 82 -5.18 -2.96 13.32
CA GLY A 82 -4.24 -3.55 14.25
C GLY A 82 -2.80 -3.08 14.02
N PRO A 83 -1.81 -3.77 14.63
CA PRO A 83 -0.41 -3.40 14.49
C PRO A 83 0.06 -3.49 13.04
N LEU A 84 0.68 -2.43 12.55
CA LEU A 84 1.28 -2.37 11.21
C LEU A 84 2.77 -2.10 11.33
N ARG A 85 3.52 -2.53 10.31
CA ARG A 85 4.97 -2.36 10.24
C ARG A 85 5.39 -1.98 8.82
N ILE A 86 6.57 -1.44 8.67
CA ILE A 86 7.21 -1.32 7.36
C ILE A 86 7.53 -2.73 6.86
N GLY A 87 7.20 -3.00 5.62
CA GLY A 87 7.28 -4.32 4.99
C GLY A 87 5.91 -4.96 4.81
N LEU A 88 5.88 -6.28 4.78
CA LEU A 88 4.65 -7.04 4.58
C LEU A 88 3.76 -7.01 5.82
N ASN A 89 2.49 -6.65 5.61
CA ASN A 89 1.47 -6.67 6.64
C ASN A 89 0.33 -7.60 6.27
N ARG A 90 -0.18 -8.28 7.27
CA ARG A 90 -1.45 -8.98 7.25
C ARG A 90 -2.28 -8.41 8.38
N THR A 91 -3.43 -7.85 8.09
CA THR A 91 -4.25 -7.20 9.11
C THR A 91 -4.77 -8.20 10.15
N ASP A 92 -4.78 -7.81 11.41
CA ASP A 92 -5.46 -8.58 12.45
C ASP A 92 -6.97 -8.53 12.26
N TYR A 93 -7.46 -7.44 11.70
CA TYR A 93 -8.86 -7.25 11.39
C TYR A 93 -9.34 -8.25 10.31
N LYS A 94 -10.42 -8.93 10.62
CA LYS A 94 -11.11 -9.85 9.71
C LYS A 94 -12.45 -9.26 9.34
N TRP A 95 -12.59 -8.83 8.11
CA TRP A 95 -13.84 -8.27 7.63
C TRP A 95 -14.81 -9.38 7.22
N ASN A 96 -16.02 -9.29 7.74
CA ASN A 96 -17.06 -10.31 7.55
C ASN A 96 -18.10 -9.94 6.47
N GLY A 97 -17.84 -8.93 5.66
CA GLY A 97 -18.76 -8.52 4.60
C GLY A 97 -19.95 -7.70 5.09
N THR A 98 -19.78 -6.96 6.17
CA THR A 98 -20.80 -6.03 6.69
C THR A 98 -20.43 -4.59 6.36
N ASP A 99 -21.44 -3.72 6.27
CA ASP A 99 -21.26 -2.29 6.17
C ASP A 99 -20.94 -1.63 7.53
N ASP A 100 -20.82 -0.31 7.55
CA ASP A 100 -20.54 0.43 8.79
C ASP A 100 -21.68 0.37 9.81
N TYR A 101 -22.86 -0.04 9.40
CA TYR A 101 -24.03 -0.21 10.26
C TYR A 101 -24.21 -1.65 10.76
N GLY A 102 -23.31 -2.56 10.36
CA GLY A 102 -23.37 -3.97 10.73
C GLY A 102 -24.29 -4.82 9.83
N GLU A 103 -24.85 -4.24 8.79
CA GLU A 103 -25.70 -4.96 7.84
C GLU A 103 -24.85 -5.78 6.85
N LYS A 104 -25.29 -7.01 6.60
CA LYS A 104 -24.60 -7.88 5.63
C LYS A 104 -24.76 -7.36 4.20
N LEU A 105 -23.65 -7.21 3.52
CA LEU A 105 -23.65 -6.86 2.11
C LEU A 105 -24.05 -8.05 1.25
N ALA A 106 -24.69 -7.77 0.12
CA ALA A 106 -25.08 -8.79 -0.86
C ALA A 106 -23.84 -9.48 -1.47
N ASN A 107 -24.03 -10.72 -1.91
CA ASN A 107 -23.02 -11.40 -2.72
C ASN A 107 -22.72 -10.60 -3.99
N GLY A 108 -21.48 -10.57 -4.38
CA GLY A 108 -21.06 -9.87 -5.57
C GLY A 108 -19.66 -9.29 -5.46
N VAL A 109 -19.34 -8.41 -6.38
CA VAL A 109 -18.04 -7.76 -6.53
C VAL A 109 -18.05 -6.42 -5.82
N TYR A 110 -17.02 -6.18 -5.02
CA TYR A 110 -16.76 -4.91 -4.34
C TYR A 110 -15.33 -4.48 -4.67
N LEU A 111 -15.10 -3.19 -4.52
CA LEU A 111 -13.76 -2.61 -4.64
C LEU A 111 -13.24 -2.27 -3.25
N TYR A 112 -11.95 -2.28 -3.08
CA TYR A 112 -11.32 -1.73 -1.88
C TYR A 112 -10.12 -0.89 -2.23
N LYS A 113 -9.84 0.07 -1.40
CA LYS A 113 -8.71 0.97 -1.55
C LYS A 113 -8.01 1.15 -0.21
N VAL A 114 -6.69 1.06 -0.20
CA VAL A 114 -5.90 1.49 0.95
C VAL A 114 -5.66 2.99 0.80
N ASN A 115 -6.16 3.75 1.76
CA ASN A 115 -6.01 5.19 1.80
C ASN A 115 -4.77 5.55 2.60
N LEU A 116 -3.93 6.38 2.03
CA LEU A 116 -2.79 7.00 2.68
C LEU A 116 -3.08 8.47 2.96
N PRO A 117 -2.34 9.12 3.86
CA PRO A 117 -2.44 10.57 4.04
C PRO A 117 -2.33 11.30 2.70
N ALA A 118 -3.03 12.43 2.57
CA ALA A 118 -3.18 13.17 1.30
C ALA A 118 -1.86 13.53 0.61
N ASP A 119 -0.81 13.72 1.38
CA ASP A 119 0.53 14.01 0.84
C ASP A 119 1.15 12.80 0.13
N MET A 120 0.74 11.61 0.48
CA MET A 120 1.21 10.35 -0.11
C MET A 120 0.41 9.96 -1.36
N GLU A 121 -0.89 10.22 -1.39
CA GLU A 121 -1.74 9.97 -2.56
C GLU A 121 -1.21 10.65 -3.83
N ARG A 122 -0.57 11.81 -3.67
CA ARG A 122 0.03 12.54 -4.78
C ARG A 122 1.18 11.79 -5.44
N TYR A 123 1.87 10.93 -4.69
CA TYR A 123 2.99 10.13 -5.19
C TYR A 123 2.56 8.77 -5.72
N GLU A 124 1.50 8.18 -5.16
CA GLU A 124 0.93 6.92 -5.64
C GLU A 124 0.42 6.99 -7.08
N ASN A 125 -0.23 8.10 -7.43
CA ASN A 125 -0.74 8.32 -8.78
C ASN A 125 0.35 8.37 -9.86
N GLN A 126 1.60 8.57 -9.48
CA GLN A 126 2.73 8.65 -10.39
C GLN A 126 3.43 7.30 -10.60
N TYR A 127 3.29 6.37 -9.65
CA TYR A 127 3.97 5.07 -9.64
C TYR A 127 3.05 3.91 -9.28
N ALA A 128 1.75 4.08 -9.50
CA ALA A 128 0.77 3.04 -9.20
C ALA A 128 1.20 1.71 -9.83
N ASP A 129 1.33 0.70 -8.99
CA ASP A 129 1.60 -0.65 -9.42
C ASP A 129 0.57 -1.06 -10.48
N ARG A 130 1.03 -1.66 -11.56
CA ARG A 130 0.19 -2.06 -12.71
C ARG A 130 -0.97 -2.99 -12.34
N PHE A 131 -0.92 -3.61 -11.15
CA PHE A 131 -1.97 -4.46 -10.62
C PHE A 131 -3.16 -3.66 -10.04
N PHE A 132 -2.96 -2.39 -9.72
CA PHE A 132 -4.01 -1.49 -9.28
C PHE A 132 -4.40 -0.56 -10.41
N THR A 133 -5.40 -0.93 -11.17
CA THR A 133 -6.03 0.02 -12.06
C THR A 133 -6.68 1.12 -11.20
N LYS A 134 -6.01 2.26 -11.08
CA LYS A 134 -6.46 3.42 -10.28
C LYS A 134 -6.45 3.23 -8.75
N GLY A 135 -5.56 2.37 -8.22
CA GLY A 135 -5.40 2.21 -6.77
C GLY A 135 -6.49 1.38 -6.07
N PHE A 136 -7.36 0.69 -6.82
CA PHE A 136 -8.41 -0.15 -6.27
C PHE A 136 -8.09 -1.64 -6.42
N GLY A 137 -8.30 -2.39 -5.36
CA GLY A 137 -8.36 -3.84 -5.41
C GLY A 137 -9.80 -4.34 -5.59
N LYS A 138 -9.95 -5.58 -5.99
CA LYS A 138 -11.24 -6.23 -6.24
C LYS A 138 -11.43 -7.39 -5.28
N LEU A 139 -12.57 -7.44 -4.62
CA LEU A 139 -12.94 -8.55 -3.75
C LEU A 139 -14.32 -9.08 -4.10
N VAL A 140 -14.58 -10.33 -3.74
CA VAL A 140 -15.85 -11.00 -4.05
C VAL A 140 -16.42 -11.64 -2.80
N ILE A 141 -17.66 -11.29 -2.48
CA ILE A 141 -18.45 -11.95 -1.44
C ILE A 141 -19.24 -13.07 -2.07
N MET A 142 -19.09 -14.26 -1.52
CA MET A 142 -19.71 -15.49 -2.05
C MET A 142 -20.19 -16.36 -0.88
N ARG A 143 -21.30 -15.99 -0.31
CA ARG A 143 -21.90 -16.75 0.81
C ARG A 143 -22.80 -17.87 0.31
#